data_00ec24d2607c78dd4b03bc77363e463b
#
_entry.id   00ec24d2607c78dd4b03bc77363e463b
#
_cell.length_a   1.000
_cell.length_b   1.000
_cell.length_c   1.000
_cell.angle_alpha   90.00
_cell.angle_beta   90.00
_cell.angle_gamma   90.00
#
_symmetry.space_group_name_H-M   'P 1'
#
loop_
_entity.id
_entity.type
_entity.pdbx_description
1 polymer ?
#
loop_
_entity_poly.entity_id
_entity_poly.type
_entity_poly.pdbx_seq_one_letter_code
_entity_poly.pdbx_strand_id
1 'polypeptide(L)'
;PPYTAYLKIAEGCDNRCSYCAIPMIRGRFRSRDIEDVVKEAEGLAERGVKELNVIAQDTTRFGEDKYGKPMLAELLRRLCRIDGFKWIRVLYCYPDRITDELIDTIAGEDKIVKYMDIPLQHCDGDVLRRMNRHGDRESLTALMNKIKDKIPNVIFRSTFITGFPGETEEQFNELAEFAA
;
A
#
# COMPACT_ATOMS: atom_id res chain seq x y z
N PRO A 1 -5.62 -12.87 -17.17
CA PRO A 1 -4.92 -12.70 -18.45
C PRO A 1 -3.46 -13.15 -18.33
N PRO A 2 -2.86 -13.75 -19.38
CA PRO A 2 -1.50 -14.30 -19.29
C PRO A 2 -0.40 -13.24 -19.15
N TYR A 3 -0.71 -11.97 -19.40
CA TYR A 3 0.26 -10.86 -19.31
C TYR A 3 0.26 -10.15 -17.94
N THR A 4 -0.62 -10.49 -17.02
CA THR A 4 -0.66 -9.92 -15.67
C THR A 4 -0.65 -11.01 -14.62
N ALA A 5 0.03 -10.77 -13.50
CA ALA A 5 0.07 -11.67 -12.35
C ALA A 5 0.05 -10.90 -11.03
N TYR A 6 -0.39 -11.59 -9.98
CA TYR A 6 -0.30 -11.11 -8.61
C TYR A 6 0.85 -11.80 -7.90
N LEU A 7 1.71 -11.02 -7.28
CA LEU A 7 2.82 -11.47 -6.46
C LEU A 7 2.51 -11.17 -4.99
N LYS A 8 2.11 -12.17 -4.24
CA LYS A 8 1.84 -12.02 -2.82
C LYS A 8 3.14 -12.07 -2.02
N ILE A 9 3.50 -10.96 -1.36
CA ILE A 9 4.76 -10.80 -0.64
C ILE A 9 4.66 -11.09 0.86
N ALA A 10 3.46 -11.01 1.43
CA ALA A 10 3.20 -11.29 2.84
C ALA A 10 1.77 -11.81 3.05
N GLU A 11 1.50 -12.34 4.23
CA GLU A 11 0.19 -12.83 4.66
C GLU A 11 -0.13 -12.32 6.07
N GLY A 12 -1.43 -12.09 6.37
CA GLY A 12 -1.89 -11.62 7.66
C GLY A 12 -1.71 -10.11 7.86
N CYS A 13 -2.17 -9.59 8.99
CA CYS A 13 -2.11 -8.16 9.31
C CYS A 13 -2.15 -7.92 10.82
N ASP A 14 -1.30 -7.01 11.31
CA ASP A 14 -1.24 -6.61 12.72
C ASP A 14 -1.83 -5.21 12.98
N ASN A 15 -2.42 -4.53 11.99
CA ASN A 15 -2.95 -3.16 12.16
C ASN A 15 -4.19 -3.09 13.06
N ARG A 16 -4.94 -4.20 13.20
CA ARG A 16 -6.10 -4.33 14.11
C ARG A 16 -7.15 -3.23 13.96
N CYS A 17 -7.40 -2.77 12.73
CA CYS A 17 -8.49 -1.84 12.46
C CYS A 17 -9.82 -2.42 13.00
N SER A 18 -10.63 -1.61 13.71
CA SER A 18 -11.79 -2.08 14.47
C SER A 18 -12.90 -2.73 13.61
N TYR A 19 -12.95 -2.40 12.33
CA TYR A 19 -13.90 -2.93 11.35
C TYR A 19 -13.37 -4.16 10.58
N CYS A 20 -12.13 -4.61 10.87
CA CYS A 20 -11.45 -5.59 10.02
C CYS A 20 -11.29 -6.95 10.68
N ALA A 21 -11.77 -8.00 10.03
CA ALA A 21 -11.65 -9.38 10.49
C ALA A 21 -10.35 -10.09 10.04
N ILE A 22 -9.51 -9.45 9.24
CA ILE A 22 -8.29 -10.05 8.68
C ILE A 22 -7.37 -10.66 9.75
N PRO A 23 -7.08 -9.98 10.89
CA PRO A 23 -6.24 -10.57 11.93
C PRO A 23 -6.76 -11.91 12.47
N MET A 24 -8.09 -12.09 12.52
CA MET A 24 -8.72 -13.34 12.95
C MET A 24 -8.71 -14.41 11.86
N ILE A 25 -8.85 -14.01 10.59
CA ILE A 25 -8.96 -14.95 9.45
C ILE A 25 -7.58 -15.39 8.94
N ARG A 26 -6.62 -14.44 8.85
CA ARG A 26 -5.28 -14.65 8.27
C ARG A 26 -4.16 -14.69 9.31
N GLY A 27 -4.47 -14.35 10.56
CA GLY A 27 -3.52 -14.29 11.66
C GLY A 27 -2.56 -13.10 11.57
N ARG A 28 -1.44 -13.22 12.31
CA ARG A 28 -0.41 -12.18 12.37
C ARG A 28 0.29 -11.97 11.05
N PHE A 29 0.82 -10.77 10.86
CA PHE A 29 1.60 -10.42 9.68
C PHE A 29 2.86 -11.29 9.56
N ARG A 30 3.11 -11.84 8.38
CA ARG A 30 4.26 -12.69 8.06
C ARG A 30 4.76 -12.37 6.66
N SER A 31 5.96 -11.81 6.56
CA SER A 31 6.65 -11.59 5.29
C SER A 31 7.17 -12.91 4.71
N ARG A 32 7.13 -13.01 3.40
CA ARG A 32 7.90 -14.02 2.68
C ARG A 32 9.39 -13.64 2.68
N ASP A 33 10.24 -14.60 2.40
CA ASP A 33 11.65 -14.32 2.16
C ASP A 33 11.82 -13.51 0.88
N ILE A 34 12.68 -12.49 0.90
CA ILE A 34 12.86 -11.62 -0.25
C ILE A 34 13.41 -12.37 -1.46
N GLU A 35 14.29 -13.36 -1.22
CA GLU A 35 14.86 -14.19 -2.29
C GLU A 35 13.80 -15.06 -2.95
N ASP A 36 12.90 -15.65 -2.15
CA ASP A 36 11.79 -16.47 -2.67
C ASP A 36 10.80 -15.63 -3.48
N VAL A 37 10.54 -14.39 -3.06
CA VAL A 37 9.67 -13.47 -3.78
C VAL A 37 10.28 -13.07 -5.13
N VAL A 38 11.58 -12.75 -5.15
CA VAL A 38 12.30 -12.40 -6.37
C VAL A 38 12.35 -13.58 -7.33
N LYS A 39 12.67 -14.78 -6.85
CA LYS A 39 12.69 -16.01 -7.67
C LYS A 39 11.33 -16.33 -8.29
N GLU A 40 10.24 -16.14 -7.55
CA GLU A 40 8.88 -16.31 -8.12
C GLU A 40 8.63 -15.27 -9.22
N ALA A 41 9.03 -14.02 -9.00
CA ALA A 41 8.88 -12.95 -10.00
C ALA A 41 9.67 -13.24 -11.27
N GLU A 42 10.90 -13.76 -11.18
CA GLU A 42 11.69 -14.21 -12.33
C GLU A 42 10.95 -15.26 -13.14
N GLY A 43 10.42 -16.30 -12.48
CA GLY A 43 9.62 -17.32 -13.15
C GLY A 43 8.31 -16.79 -13.77
N LEU A 44 7.70 -15.72 -13.21
CA LEU A 44 6.57 -15.03 -13.83
C LEU A 44 6.98 -14.29 -15.10
N ALA A 45 8.11 -13.59 -15.07
CA ALA A 45 8.65 -12.88 -16.23
C ALA A 45 9.00 -13.83 -17.37
N GLU A 46 9.63 -14.99 -17.08
CA GLU A 46 9.94 -16.05 -18.06
C GLU A 46 8.67 -16.61 -18.72
N ARG A 47 7.55 -16.68 -18.00
CA ARG A 47 6.23 -17.06 -18.53
C ARG A 47 5.54 -15.96 -19.34
N GLY A 48 6.19 -14.81 -19.55
CA GLY A 48 5.70 -13.73 -20.39
C GLY A 48 4.81 -12.71 -19.69
N VAL A 49 4.73 -12.71 -18.37
CA VAL A 49 4.00 -11.69 -17.59
C VAL A 49 4.63 -10.32 -17.82
N LYS A 50 3.81 -9.32 -18.11
CA LYS A 50 4.23 -7.94 -18.39
C LYS A 50 3.87 -6.96 -17.28
N GLU A 51 2.78 -7.21 -16.57
CA GLU A 51 2.35 -6.43 -15.41
C GLU A 51 2.38 -7.29 -14.15
N LEU A 52 3.16 -6.86 -13.17
CA LEU A 52 3.27 -7.51 -11.86
C LEU A 52 2.55 -6.67 -10.80
N ASN A 53 1.54 -7.24 -10.17
CA ASN A 53 0.81 -6.61 -9.08
C ASN A 53 1.33 -7.16 -7.74
N VAL A 54 2.07 -6.33 -7.01
CA VAL A 54 2.62 -6.66 -5.69
C VAL A 54 1.54 -6.45 -4.64
N ILE A 55 1.19 -7.51 -3.92
CA ILE A 55 0.08 -7.52 -2.96
C ILE A 55 0.43 -8.12 -1.60
N ALA A 56 -0.24 -7.62 -0.57
CA ALA A 56 -0.39 -8.18 0.77
C ALA A 56 -1.64 -7.56 1.40
N GLN A 57 -1.95 -7.87 2.66
CA GLN A 57 -2.95 -7.10 3.42
C GLN A 57 -2.43 -5.70 3.80
N ASP A 58 -1.11 -5.56 3.92
CA ASP A 58 -0.38 -4.31 4.10
C ASP A 58 1.01 -4.51 3.48
N THR A 59 1.23 -3.98 2.28
CA THR A 59 2.50 -4.13 1.58
C THR A 59 3.62 -3.31 2.20
N THR A 60 3.29 -2.17 2.83
CA THR A 60 4.27 -1.26 3.43
C THR A 60 5.02 -1.86 4.62
N ARG A 61 4.45 -2.89 5.27
CA ARG A 61 5.12 -3.62 6.37
C ARG A 61 6.11 -4.68 5.93
N PHE A 62 6.19 -4.98 4.63
CA PHE A 62 7.04 -6.06 4.15
C PHE A 62 8.46 -5.95 4.71
N GLY A 63 8.90 -7.02 5.34
CA GLY A 63 10.23 -7.16 5.92
C GLY A 63 10.37 -6.77 7.39
N GLU A 64 9.44 -6.00 7.97
CA GLU A 64 9.57 -5.55 9.38
C GLU A 64 9.71 -6.72 10.35
N ASP A 65 8.89 -7.75 10.20
CA ASP A 65 8.87 -8.94 11.06
C ASP A 65 10.10 -9.84 10.88
N LYS A 66 10.72 -9.81 9.73
CA LYS A 66 11.79 -10.72 9.33
C LYS A 66 13.18 -10.10 9.39
N TYR A 67 13.29 -8.83 9.00
CA TYR A 67 14.54 -8.10 8.86
C TYR A 67 14.67 -6.92 9.83
N GLY A 68 13.65 -6.68 10.67
CA GLY A 68 13.64 -5.58 11.65
C GLY A 68 13.49 -4.18 11.05
N LYS A 69 13.19 -4.09 9.73
CA LYS A 69 12.99 -2.83 9.01
C LYS A 69 12.08 -3.03 7.79
N PRO A 70 11.42 -1.96 7.30
CA PRO A 70 10.68 -2.02 6.05
C PRO A 70 11.61 -2.36 4.87
N MET A 71 11.23 -3.32 4.06
CA MET A 71 12.03 -3.80 2.90
C MET A 71 11.29 -3.65 1.57
N LEU A 72 10.12 -3.01 1.54
CA LEU A 72 9.35 -2.90 0.30
C LEU A 72 10.11 -2.12 -0.79
N ALA A 73 10.76 -1.01 -0.44
CA ALA A 73 11.55 -0.24 -1.39
C ALA A 73 12.68 -1.06 -2.01
N GLU A 74 13.42 -1.82 -1.19
CA GLU A 74 14.47 -2.73 -1.67
C GLU A 74 13.92 -3.84 -2.56
N LEU A 75 12.82 -4.46 -2.16
CA LEU A 75 12.15 -5.47 -2.99
C LEU A 75 11.77 -4.88 -4.35
N LEU A 76 11.14 -3.71 -4.39
CA LEU A 76 10.71 -3.07 -5.63
C LEU A 76 11.90 -2.78 -6.57
N ARG A 77 13.02 -2.26 -6.04
CA ARG A 77 14.26 -2.06 -6.83
C ARG A 77 14.75 -3.38 -7.42
N ARG A 78 14.71 -4.47 -6.68
CA ARG A 78 15.12 -5.80 -7.17
C ARG A 78 14.16 -6.30 -8.26
N LEU A 79 12.86 -6.16 -8.08
CA LEU A 79 11.86 -6.52 -9.09
C LEU A 79 12.01 -5.70 -10.37
N CYS A 80 12.40 -4.42 -10.29
CA CYS A 80 12.66 -3.58 -11.46
C CYS A 80 13.85 -4.05 -12.30
N ARG A 81 14.81 -4.76 -11.71
CA ARG A 81 15.97 -5.33 -12.42
C ARG A 81 15.64 -6.59 -13.24
N ILE A 82 14.48 -7.21 -12.99
CA ILE A 82 14.05 -8.39 -13.73
C ILE A 82 13.61 -7.97 -15.14
N ASP A 83 14.21 -8.56 -16.16
CA ASP A 83 13.79 -8.35 -17.53
C ASP A 83 12.42 -8.97 -17.79
N GLY A 84 11.67 -8.39 -18.72
CA GLY A 84 10.35 -8.90 -19.13
C GLY A 84 9.17 -8.14 -18.57
N PHE A 85 9.24 -7.61 -17.34
CA PHE A 85 8.18 -6.73 -16.81
C PHE A 85 8.23 -5.35 -17.47
N LYS A 86 7.04 -4.84 -17.84
CA LYS A 86 6.82 -3.45 -18.27
C LYS A 86 6.29 -2.58 -17.13
N TRP A 87 5.45 -3.15 -16.28
CA TRP A 87 4.78 -2.45 -15.20
C TRP A 87 4.82 -3.26 -13.91
N ILE A 88 5.16 -2.59 -12.83
CA ILE A 88 5.08 -3.09 -11.46
C ILE A 88 4.15 -2.17 -10.69
N ARG A 89 3.07 -2.73 -10.15
CA ARG A 89 2.06 -2.01 -9.38
C ARG A 89 2.07 -2.46 -7.94
N VAL A 90 2.05 -1.52 -7.01
CA VAL A 90 1.95 -1.79 -5.57
C VAL A 90 0.54 -1.47 -5.11
N LEU A 91 -0.09 -2.41 -4.42
CA LEU A 91 -1.43 -2.24 -3.86
C LEU A 91 -1.39 -2.33 -2.34
N TYR A 92 -2.41 -1.77 -1.68
CA TYR A 92 -2.63 -1.85 -0.23
C TYR A 92 -1.49 -1.26 0.62
N CYS A 93 -1.15 0.00 0.35
CA CYS A 93 -0.20 0.78 1.15
C CYS A 93 -0.89 1.38 2.38
N TYR A 94 -0.40 1.09 3.58
CA TYR A 94 -0.92 1.70 4.80
C TYR A 94 -0.28 3.10 4.99
N PRO A 95 -1.07 4.18 5.17
CA PRO A 95 -0.55 5.56 5.11
C PRO A 95 0.57 5.84 6.10
N ASP A 96 0.45 5.37 7.36
CA ASP A 96 1.41 5.63 8.44
C ASP A 96 2.81 5.01 8.20
N ARG A 97 2.93 4.13 7.19
CA ARG A 97 4.14 3.35 6.90
C ARG A 97 4.77 3.68 5.56
N ILE A 98 4.24 4.69 4.89
CA ILE A 98 4.82 5.18 3.63
C ILE A 98 6.05 6.01 3.96
N THR A 99 7.23 5.43 3.74
CA THR A 99 8.52 6.06 3.99
C THR A 99 8.97 6.93 2.81
N ASP A 100 9.86 7.88 3.07
CA ASP A 100 10.51 8.66 2.01
C ASP A 100 11.24 7.78 1.02
N GLU A 101 11.94 6.73 1.51
CA GLU A 101 12.63 5.78 0.65
C GLU A 101 11.66 5.07 -0.33
N LEU A 102 10.45 4.70 0.14
CA LEU A 102 9.43 4.11 -0.73
C LEU A 102 8.94 5.09 -1.79
N ILE A 103 8.65 6.35 -1.39
CA ILE A 103 8.21 7.39 -2.32
C ILE A 103 9.30 7.64 -3.37
N ASP A 104 10.56 7.81 -2.95
CA ASP A 104 11.70 8.07 -3.84
C ASP A 104 11.94 6.88 -4.79
N THR A 105 11.75 5.64 -4.32
CA THR A 105 11.85 4.44 -5.15
C THR A 105 10.74 4.41 -6.21
N ILE A 106 9.49 4.70 -5.83
CA ILE A 106 8.38 4.75 -6.80
C ILE A 106 8.59 5.90 -7.80
N ALA A 107 9.12 7.03 -7.37
CA ALA A 107 9.42 8.17 -8.24
C ALA A 107 10.51 7.83 -9.27
N GLY A 108 11.59 7.18 -8.83
CA GLY A 108 12.81 6.97 -9.62
C GLY A 108 12.81 5.77 -10.56
N GLU A 109 11.97 4.76 -10.31
CA GLU A 109 11.97 3.52 -11.10
C GLU A 109 10.91 3.57 -12.21
N ASP A 110 11.34 3.51 -13.46
CA ASP A 110 10.47 3.64 -14.64
C ASP A 110 9.43 2.51 -14.76
N LYS A 111 9.78 1.30 -14.32
CA LYS A 111 8.86 0.16 -14.35
C LYS A 111 7.75 0.26 -13.31
N ILE A 112 7.94 1.05 -12.24
CA ILE A 112 6.89 1.22 -11.23
C ILE A 112 5.86 2.23 -11.73
N VAL A 113 4.62 1.79 -11.85
CA VAL A 113 3.52 2.67 -12.25
C VAL A 113 3.32 3.75 -11.19
N LYS A 114 3.14 5.00 -11.63
CA LYS A 114 2.92 6.15 -10.74
C LYS A 114 1.47 6.14 -10.21
N TYR A 115 1.15 5.09 -9.50
CA TYR A 115 -0.16 4.80 -8.95
C TYR A 115 0.01 4.27 -7.52
N MET A 116 -0.67 4.91 -6.58
CA MET A 116 -0.62 4.52 -5.18
C MET A 116 -2.01 4.20 -4.65
N ASP A 117 -2.18 2.96 -4.20
CA ASP A 117 -3.39 2.46 -3.55
C ASP A 117 -3.24 2.61 -2.04
N ILE A 118 -3.85 3.66 -1.49
CA ILE A 118 -3.74 4.04 -0.08
C ILE A 118 -5.15 4.13 0.52
N PRO A 119 -5.66 3.05 1.14
CA PRO A 119 -6.99 3.07 1.76
C PRO A 119 -6.97 3.95 3.03
N LEU A 120 -7.40 5.20 2.91
CA LEU A 120 -7.42 6.19 3.98
C LEU A 120 -8.54 5.91 4.99
N GLN A 121 -9.65 5.41 4.52
CA GLN A 121 -10.87 5.03 5.26
C GLN A 121 -11.70 6.22 5.73
N HIS A 122 -11.12 7.25 6.31
CA HIS A 122 -11.72 8.51 6.72
C HIS A 122 -10.64 9.60 6.79
N CYS A 123 -11.03 10.87 6.98
CA CYS A 123 -10.12 11.98 7.25
C CYS A 123 -10.28 12.59 8.64
N ASP A 124 -11.45 12.48 9.27
CA ASP A 124 -11.66 12.97 10.63
C ASP A 124 -10.88 12.12 11.65
N GLY A 125 -10.13 12.80 12.54
CA GLY A 125 -9.24 12.15 13.50
C GLY A 125 -9.96 11.34 14.58
N ASP A 126 -11.19 11.74 14.96
CA ASP A 126 -11.98 11.01 15.96
C ASP A 126 -12.57 9.74 15.37
N VAL A 127 -13.03 9.78 14.12
CA VAL A 127 -13.49 8.60 13.39
C VAL A 127 -12.33 7.63 13.18
N LEU A 128 -11.16 8.12 12.71
CA LEU A 128 -9.97 7.29 12.53
C LEU A 128 -9.52 6.65 13.84
N ARG A 129 -9.54 7.37 14.96
CA ARG A 129 -9.20 6.80 16.28
C ARG A 129 -10.16 5.68 16.68
N ARG A 130 -11.47 5.84 16.43
CA ARG A 130 -12.48 4.78 16.66
C ARG A 130 -12.28 3.59 15.71
N MET A 131 -11.74 3.82 14.52
CA MET A 131 -11.33 2.77 13.59
C MET A 131 -10.03 2.07 14.00
N ASN A 132 -9.39 2.49 15.11
CA ASN A 132 -8.03 2.09 15.50
C ASN A 132 -7.00 2.40 14.40
N ARG A 133 -7.10 3.60 13.82
CA ARG A 133 -6.18 4.15 12.83
C ARG A 133 -5.62 5.48 13.32
N HIS A 134 -4.45 5.83 12.80
CA HIS A 134 -3.79 7.09 13.10
C HIS A 134 -4.05 8.12 11.99
N GLY A 135 -3.83 9.39 12.35
CA GLY A 135 -3.92 10.50 11.42
C GLY A 135 -5.20 11.31 11.59
N ASP A 136 -5.27 12.37 10.83
CA ASP A 136 -6.35 13.33 10.70
C ASP A 136 -6.29 13.98 9.32
N ARG A 137 -7.20 14.88 9.01
CA ARG A 137 -7.26 15.59 7.71
C ARG A 137 -5.94 16.27 7.37
N GLU A 138 -5.30 16.93 8.33
CA GLU A 138 -4.07 17.70 8.10
C GLU A 138 -2.90 16.77 7.74
N SER A 139 -2.64 15.75 8.55
CA SER A 139 -1.55 14.79 8.35
C SER A 139 -1.73 13.97 7.07
N LEU A 140 -2.97 13.56 6.74
CA LEU A 140 -3.25 12.84 5.51
C LEU A 140 -3.09 13.76 4.28
N THR A 141 -3.54 15.01 4.35
CA THR A 141 -3.31 16.00 3.29
C THR A 141 -1.81 16.26 3.08
N ALA A 142 -1.06 16.41 4.18
CA ALA A 142 0.39 16.58 4.11
C ALA A 142 1.10 15.39 3.43
N LEU A 143 0.71 14.16 3.78
CA LEU A 143 1.22 12.95 3.14
C LEU A 143 0.90 12.93 1.63
N MET A 144 -0.34 13.23 1.25
CA MET A 144 -0.76 13.22 -0.16
C MET A 144 -0.01 14.29 -0.97
N ASN A 145 0.17 15.49 -0.41
CA ASN A 145 0.93 16.57 -1.05
C ASN A 145 2.41 16.18 -1.20
N LYS A 146 3.03 15.64 -0.16
CA LYS A 146 4.40 15.14 -0.20
C LYS A 146 4.60 14.11 -1.32
N ILE A 147 3.65 13.18 -1.50
CA ILE A 147 3.71 12.18 -2.57
C ILE A 147 3.54 12.86 -3.94
N LYS A 148 2.59 13.80 -4.10
CA LYS A 148 2.38 14.56 -5.34
C LYS A 148 3.63 15.34 -5.75
N ASP A 149 4.29 15.98 -4.79
CA ASP A 149 5.50 16.77 -5.04
C ASP A 149 6.68 15.91 -5.53
N LYS A 150 6.80 14.70 -5.00
CA LYS A 150 7.89 13.76 -5.35
C LYS A 150 7.60 12.88 -6.56
N ILE A 151 6.34 12.57 -6.83
CA ILE A 151 5.94 11.67 -7.92
C ILE A 151 5.03 12.46 -8.90
N PRO A 152 5.59 13.06 -9.96
CA PRO A 152 4.78 13.77 -10.95
C PRO A 152 3.72 12.87 -11.58
N ASN A 153 2.50 13.40 -11.73
CA ASN A 153 1.35 12.71 -12.32
C ASN A 153 0.93 11.43 -11.57
N VAL A 154 1.22 11.32 -10.27
CA VAL A 154 0.77 10.19 -9.46
C VAL A 154 -0.76 10.11 -9.45
N ILE A 155 -1.29 8.92 -9.63
CA ILE A 155 -2.71 8.60 -9.48
C ILE A 155 -2.92 7.96 -8.11
N PHE A 156 -3.83 8.51 -7.33
CA PHE A 156 -4.24 7.91 -6.07
C PHE A 156 -5.52 7.10 -6.25
N ARG A 157 -5.53 5.92 -5.68
CA ARG A 157 -6.74 5.19 -5.36
C ARG A 157 -6.89 5.16 -3.85
N SER A 158 -8.07 5.47 -3.37
CA SER A 158 -8.40 5.33 -1.95
C SER A 158 -9.71 4.59 -1.76
N THR A 159 -9.96 4.19 -0.53
CA THR A 159 -11.23 3.63 -0.07
C THR A 159 -11.64 4.42 1.17
N PHE A 160 -12.91 4.78 1.23
CA PHE A 160 -13.51 5.46 2.38
C PHE A 160 -14.66 4.63 2.95
N ILE A 161 -14.88 4.74 4.25
CA ILE A 161 -16.00 4.15 4.98
C ILE A 161 -16.86 5.30 5.49
N THR A 162 -18.11 5.33 5.08
CA THR A 162 -19.14 6.26 5.57
C THR A 162 -20.16 5.52 6.42
N GLY A 163 -20.81 6.22 7.35
CA GLY A 163 -21.75 5.62 8.28
C GLY A 163 -21.08 4.76 9.37
N PHE A 164 -19.81 5.06 9.67
CA PHE A 164 -19.12 4.38 10.76
C PHE A 164 -19.82 4.66 12.10
N PRO A 165 -19.95 3.67 13.03
CA PRO A 165 -20.68 3.86 14.27
C PRO A 165 -20.26 5.12 15.02
N GLY A 166 -21.21 6.03 15.23
CA GLY A 166 -21.02 7.33 15.89
C GLY A 166 -20.45 8.43 14.98
N GLU A 167 -20.31 8.22 13.67
CA GLU A 167 -20.00 9.28 12.71
C GLU A 167 -21.15 10.30 12.70
N THR A 168 -20.82 11.58 12.75
CA THR A 168 -21.78 12.68 12.65
C THR A 168 -21.91 13.18 11.22
N GLU A 169 -22.94 13.98 10.95
CA GLU A 169 -23.13 14.59 9.64
C GLU A 169 -22.00 15.57 9.28
N GLU A 170 -21.47 16.29 10.28
CA GLU A 170 -20.33 17.19 10.09
C GLU A 170 -19.07 16.40 9.67
N GLN A 171 -18.79 15.27 10.32
CA GLN A 171 -17.67 14.40 9.99
C GLN A 171 -17.81 13.79 8.60
N PHE A 172 -19.02 13.39 8.21
CA PHE A 172 -19.30 12.93 6.84
C PHE A 172 -19.09 14.04 5.81
N ASN A 173 -19.58 15.26 6.08
CA ASN A 173 -19.39 16.40 5.18
C ASN A 173 -17.92 16.77 5.03
N GLU A 174 -17.13 16.71 6.13
CA GLU A 174 -15.68 16.89 6.07
C GLU A 174 -15.00 15.84 5.17
N LEU A 175 -15.41 14.57 5.28
CA LEU A 175 -14.92 13.50 4.41
C LEU A 175 -15.30 13.74 2.95
N ALA A 176 -16.52 14.17 2.67
CA ALA A 176 -16.98 14.47 1.31
C ALA A 176 -16.15 15.59 0.66
N GLU A 177 -15.87 16.67 1.41
CA GLU A 177 -14.98 17.76 0.96
C GLU A 177 -13.54 17.29 0.76
N PHE A 178 -13.03 16.43 1.64
CA PHE A 178 -11.67 15.89 1.52
C PHE A 178 -11.50 14.98 0.29
N ALA A 179 -12.53 14.27 -0.10
CA ALA A 179 -12.52 13.34 -1.23
C ALA A 179 -12.73 14.00 -2.59
N ALA A 180 -13.25 15.25 -2.63
CA ALA A 180 -13.52 16.02 -3.84
C ALA A 180 -12.24 16.64 -4.41
#